data_b93082bdb4762c9704ee6e79dac8a05c
#
_entry.id   b93082bdb4762c9704ee6e79dac8a05c
#
_cell.length_a   1.000
_cell.length_b   1.000
_cell.length_c   1.000
_cell.angle_alpha   90.00
_cell.angle_beta   90.00
_cell.angle_gamma   90.00
#
_symmetry.space_group_name_H-M   'P 1'
#
loop_
_entity.id
_entity.type
_entity.pdbx_description
1 polymer ?
#
loop_
_entity_poly.entity_id
_entity_poly.type
_entity_poly.pdbx_seq_one_letter_code
_entity_poly.pdbx_strand_id
1 'polypeptide(L)'
;LHDMGKAKQEFADYLYAAVQNPDCVKRGSVNHTFAAVRFLLERHHPAGPIDAACVTAELLAYADGAHHGLFDCIDEQHKSGFDYRKSKEDIGYEEALENYLSQCADTKKLDELFDGATAEITPLLEKLGALPDAALPPEKANAEIQFYYGLLARMVLSAVMDGDRQDTAEFMEDTPYPAQKAG
;
A
#
# COMPACT_ATOMS: atom_id res chain seq x y z
N LEU A 1 1.76 -2.51 -7.43
CA LEU A 1 0.36 -2.20 -7.04
C LEU A 1 0.17 -0.75 -6.62
N HIS A 2 1.12 -0.12 -5.90
CA HIS A 2 0.97 1.23 -5.30
C HIS A 2 0.46 2.29 -6.29
N ASP A 3 0.76 2.14 -7.55
CA ASP A 3 0.35 3.03 -8.64
C ASP A 3 -0.86 2.55 -9.46
N MET A 4 -1.60 1.55 -8.99
CA MET A 4 -2.77 1.03 -9.71
C MET A 4 -3.73 2.13 -10.18
N GLY A 5 -3.97 3.15 -9.36
CA GLY A 5 -4.83 4.27 -9.70
C GLY A 5 -4.33 5.17 -10.83
N LYS A 6 -3.07 5.03 -11.25
CA LYS A 6 -2.52 5.72 -12.42
C LYS A 6 -3.00 5.10 -13.76
N ALA A 7 -3.58 3.89 -13.71
CA ALA A 7 -4.07 3.21 -14.91
C ALA A 7 -5.39 3.78 -15.46
N LYS A 8 -6.02 4.75 -14.80
CA LYS A 8 -7.25 5.39 -15.29
C LYS A 8 -6.99 6.50 -16.31
N GLN A 9 -7.93 6.72 -17.24
CA GLN A 9 -7.81 7.72 -18.30
C GLN A 9 -7.61 9.13 -17.75
N GLU A 10 -8.33 9.49 -16.68
CA GLU A 10 -8.18 10.79 -16.02
C GLU A 10 -6.72 11.09 -15.59
N PHE A 11 -5.98 10.08 -15.16
CA PHE A 11 -4.57 10.25 -14.79
C PHE A 11 -3.68 10.43 -16.03
N ALA A 12 -3.94 9.69 -17.09
CA ALA A 12 -3.25 9.87 -18.38
C ALA A 12 -3.47 11.29 -18.94
N ASP A 13 -4.70 11.78 -18.93
CA ASP A 13 -5.07 13.12 -19.37
C ASP A 13 -4.38 14.20 -18.51
N TYR A 14 -4.33 13.99 -17.19
CA TYR A 14 -3.61 14.84 -16.26
C TYR A 14 -2.11 14.91 -16.59
N LEU A 15 -1.45 13.78 -16.82
CA LEU A 15 -0.03 13.76 -17.20
C LEU A 15 0.21 14.47 -18.54
N TYR A 16 -0.64 14.20 -19.51
CA TYR A 16 -0.54 14.83 -20.82
C TYR A 16 -0.66 16.36 -20.73
N ALA A 17 -1.64 16.85 -19.99
CA ALA A 17 -1.83 18.27 -19.72
C ALA A 17 -0.64 18.89 -18.96
N ALA A 18 -0.07 18.18 -17.97
CA ALA A 18 1.09 18.63 -17.21
C ALA A 18 2.36 18.77 -18.07
N VAL A 19 2.54 17.88 -19.06
CA VAL A 19 3.65 17.96 -20.01
C VAL A 19 3.47 19.12 -20.99
N GLN A 20 2.25 19.34 -21.48
CA GLN A 20 1.96 20.39 -22.44
C GLN A 20 1.99 21.79 -21.81
N ASN A 21 1.47 21.95 -20.62
CA ASN A 21 1.42 23.22 -19.91
C ASN A 21 1.48 23.00 -18.38
N PRO A 22 2.69 22.93 -17.77
CA PRO A 22 2.89 22.66 -16.36
C PRO A 22 2.14 23.61 -15.41
N ASP A 23 1.94 24.86 -15.84
CA ASP A 23 1.30 25.90 -15.00
C ASP A 23 -0.23 25.76 -14.93
N CYS A 24 -0.84 25.00 -15.85
CA CYS A 24 -2.28 24.82 -15.90
C CYS A 24 -2.78 23.63 -15.06
N VAL A 25 -1.89 22.80 -14.53
CA VAL A 25 -2.25 21.58 -13.85
C VAL A 25 -1.82 21.64 -12.40
N LYS A 26 -2.78 21.48 -11.48
CA LYS A 26 -2.49 21.41 -10.06
C LYS A 26 -1.95 20.03 -9.71
N ARG A 27 -0.71 19.97 -9.19
CA ARG A 27 -0.11 18.72 -8.73
C ARG A 27 -0.99 18.05 -7.66
N GLY A 28 -1.25 16.75 -7.83
CA GLY A 28 -2.07 15.97 -6.90
C GLY A 28 -3.58 16.19 -7.05
N SER A 29 -4.06 16.76 -8.18
CA SER A 29 -5.49 16.97 -8.42
C SER A 29 -6.23 15.67 -8.75
N VAL A 30 -5.53 14.63 -9.19
CA VAL A 30 -6.11 13.32 -9.51
C VAL A 30 -5.76 12.32 -8.40
N ASN A 31 -6.78 11.78 -7.75
CA ASN A 31 -6.63 10.75 -6.72
C ASN A 31 -6.27 9.41 -7.38
N HIS A 32 -5.11 8.85 -7.06
CA HIS A 32 -4.63 7.58 -7.62
C HIS A 32 -4.15 6.59 -6.54
N THR A 33 -4.09 7.01 -5.29
CA THR A 33 -3.40 6.27 -4.23
C THR A 33 -4.21 5.08 -3.70
N PHE A 34 -5.54 5.21 -3.59
CA PHE A 34 -6.36 4.24 -2.86
C PHE A 34 -6.96 3.11 -3.71
N ALA A 35 -6.69 3.06 -5.01
CA ALA A 35 -7.16 1.94 -5.84
C ALA A 35 -6.53 0.60 -5.43
N ALA A 36 -5.22 0.56 -5.23
CA ALA A 36 -4.52 -0.63 -4.74
C ALA A 36 -4.93 -1.03 -3.32
N VAL A 37 -5.13 -0.05 -2.44
CA VAL A 37 -5.66 -0.27 -1.08
C VAL A 37 -7.00 -1.00 -1.13
N ARG A 38 -7.91 -0.52 -1.97
CA ARG A 38 -9.23 -1.14 -2.13
C ARG A 38 -9.13 -2.55 -2.70
N PHE A 39 -8.32 -2.76 -3.73
CA PHE A 39 -8.05 -4.08 -4.29
C PHE A 39 -7.53 -5.07 -3.26
N LEU A 40 -6.51 -4.71 -2.50
CA LEU A 40 -5.89 -5.57 -1.48
C LEU A 40 -6.91 -5.99 -0.41
N LEU A 41 -7.67 -5.04 0.13
CA LEU A 41 -8.60 -5.32 1.20
C LEU A 41 -9.86 -6.06 0.74
N GLU A 42 -10.43 -5.73 -0.41
CA GLU A 42 -11.61 -6.43 -0.93
C GLU A 42 -11.29 -7.88 -1.31
N ARG A 43 -10.06 -8.13 -1.79
CA ARG A 43 -9.67 -9.45 -2.26
C ARG A 43 -9.09 -10.34 -1.18
N HIS A 44 -8.28 -9.79 -0.29
CA HIS A 44 -7.44 -10.57 0.63
C HIS A 44 -7.76 -10.34 2.12
N HIS A 45 -8.80 -9.56 2.42
CA HIS A 45 -9.26 -9.33 3.79
C HIS A 45 -10.76 -9.62 3.92
N PRO A 46 -11.18 -10.90 3.80
CA PRO A 46 -12.57 -11.26 3.95
C PRO A 46 -13.08 -11.01 5.38
N ALA A 47 -14.38 -10.82 5.51
CA ALA A 47 -15.01 -10.75 6.82
C ALA A 47 -14.84 -12.10 7.55
N GLY A 48 -14.30 -12.06 8.78
CA GLY A 48 -14.08 -13.26 9.56
C GLY A 48 -12.91 -13.13 10.55
N PRO A 49 -12.38 -14.26 11.03
CA PRO A 49 -11.19 -14.25 11.86
C PRO A 49 -9.99 -13.68 11.11
N ILE A 50 -9.22 -12.83 11.79
CA ILE A 50 -8.00 -12.25 11.23
C ILE A 50 -6.89 -13.31 11.25
N ASP A 51 -6.34 -13.59 10.08
CA ASP A 51 -5.20 -14.48 9.88
C ASP A 51 -3.99 -13.71 9.33
N ALA A 52 -2.90 -14.43 9.01
CA ALA A 52 -1.70 -13.82 8.46
C ALA A 52 -1.94 -13.14 7.09
N ALA A 53 -2.86 -13.67 6.28
CA ALA A 53 -3.21 -13.05 5.01
C ALA A 53 -3.93 -11.71 5.21
N CYS A 54 -4.88 -11.65 6.15
CA CYS A 54 -5.53 -10.39 6.53
C CYS A 54 -4.53 -9.34 6.99
N VAL A 55 -3.59 -9.71 7.89
CA VAL A 55 -2.56 -8.78 8.38
C VAL A 55 -1.62 -8.35 7.24
N THR A 56 -1.25 -9.26 6.34
CA THR A 56 -0.45 -8.94 5.15
C THR A 56 -1.19 -7.94 4.25
N ALA A 57 -2.48 -8.14 4.01
CA ALA A 57 -3.29 -7.22 3.22
C ALA A 57 -3.35 -5.82 3.86
N GLU A 58 -3.50 -5.73 5.18
CA GLU A 58 -3.49 -4.45 5.91
C GLU A 58 -2.14 -3.75 5.84
N LEU A 59 -1.02 -4.48 6.00
CA LEU A 59 0.33 -3.93 5.92
C LEU A 59 0.62 -3.35 4.54
N LEU A 60 0.29 -4.09 3.48
CA LEU A 60 0.47 -3.65 2.10
C LEU A 60 -0.47 -2.49 1.76
N ALA A 61 -1.74 -2.58 2.16
CA ALA A 61 -2.71 -1.51 1.96
C ALA A 61 -2.30 -0.20 2.66
N TYR A 62 -1.74 -0.31 3.88
CA TYR A 62 -1.20 0.86 4.57
C TYR A 62 -0.01 1.45 3.82
N ALA A 63 0.94 0.64 3.39
CA ALA A 63 2.11 1.11 2.65
C ALA A 63 1.71 1.77 1.33
N ASP A 64 0.80 1.15 0.57
CA ASP A 64 0.29 1.72 -0.68
C ASP A 64 -0.51 3.01 -0.45
N GLY A 65 -1.33 3.07 0.60
CA GLY A 65 -2.12 4.26 0.92
C GLY A 65 -1.28 5.45 1.40
N ALA A 66 -0.14 5.19 2.04
CA ALA A 66 0.68 6.20 2.72
C ALA A 66 1.96 6.58 1.95
N HIS A 67 2.27 5.98 0.79
CA HIS A 67 3.56 6.20 0.10
C HIS A 67 3.77 7.65 -0.38
N HIS A 68 2.71 8.41 -0.63
CA HIS A 68 2.81 9.84 -0.95
C HIS A 68 2.74 10.75 0.27
N GLY A 69 2.42 10.24 1.44
CA GLY A 69 2.36 10.99 2.68
C GLY A 69 1.57 10.26 3.75
N LEU A 70 2.05 10.36 4.98
CA LEU A 70 1.33 9.82 6.13
C LEU A 70 -0.02 10.51 6.30
N PHE A 71 -1.00 9.77 6.75
CA PHE A 71 -2.32 10.26 7.10
C PHE A 71 -2.75 9.67 8.45
N ASP A 72 -3.62 10.39 9.14
CA ASP A 72 -4.19 9.90 10.38
C ASP A 72 -5.17 8.77 10.10
N CYS A 73 -4.95 7.62 10.73
CA CYS A 73 -5.85 6.48 10.64
C CYS A 73 -7.20 6.76 11.31
N ILE A 74 -7.19 7.63 12.33
CA ILE A 74 -8.38 8.04 13.10
C ILE A 74 -8.41 9.58 13.12
N ASP A 75 -9.54 10.16 12.74
CA ASP A 75 -9.75 11.61 12.79
C ASP A 75 -10.10 12.08 14.20
N GLU A 76 -10.23 13.40 14.39
CA GLU A 76 -10.61 14.04 15.67
C GLU A 76 -11.99 13.59 16.20
N GLN A 77 -12.82 13.01 15.35
CA GLN A 77 -14.15 12.47 15.70
C GLN A 77 -14.11 10.96 15.95
N HIS A 78 -12.92 10.37 16.08
CA HIS A 78 -12.70 8.94 16.25
C HIS A 78 -13.26 8.09 15.08
N LYS A 79 -13.35 8.66 13.88
CA LYS A 79 -13.72 7.96 12.67
C LYS A 79 -12.48 7.49 11.94
N SER A 80 -12.59 6.35 11.25
CA SER A 80 -11.49 5.82 10.43
C SER A 80 -11.24 6.71 9.21
N GLY A 81 -10.17 7.48 9.24
CA GLY A 81 -9.69 8.25 8.09
C GLY A 81 -9.31 7.36 6.92
N PHE A 82 -8.84 6.15 7.20
CA PHE A 82 -8.53 5.14 6.20
C PHE A 82 -9.77 4.67 5.45
N ASP A 83 -10.83 4.29 6.18
CA ASP A 83 -12.10 3.86 5.57
C ASP A 83 -12.77 4.98 4.77
N TYR A 84 -12.70 6.21 5.27
CA TYR A 84 -13.19 7.38 4.55
C TYR A 84 -12.46 7.54 3.20
N ARG A 85 -11.12 7.43 3.19
CA ARG A 85 -10.34 7.58 1.96
C ARG A 85 -10.58 6.43 0.98
N LYS A 86 -10.70 5.21 1.48
CA LYS A 86 -10.98 3.99 0.70
C LYS A 86 -12.35 4.06 0.02
N SER A 87 -13.34 4.68 0.64
CA SER A 87 -14.73 4.74 0.15
C SER A 87 -15.03 5.91 -0.78
N LYS A 88 -14.04 6.77 -1.10
CA LYS A 88 -14.27 7.90 -2.00
C LYS A 88 -14.58 7.45 -3.42
N GLU A 89 -15.56 8.12 -4.04
CA GLU A 89 -15.95 7.84 -5.44
C GLU A 89 -14.89 8.28 -6.46
N ASP A 90 -14.11 9.33 -6.12
CA ASP A 90 -13.07 9.89 -6.99
C ASP A 90 -11.82 9.00 -7.16
N ILE A 91 -11.78 7.84 -6.50
CA ILE A 91 -10.74 6.84 -6.72
C ILE A 91 -10.78 6.30 -8.14
N GLY A 92 -11.97 6.16 -8.74
CA GLY A 92 -12.15 5.54 -10.07
C GLY A 92 -11.67 4.08 -10.09
N TYR A 93 -12.01 3.32 -9.04
CA TYR A 93 -11.44 2.01 -8.77
C TYR A 93 -11.70 0.98 -9.87
N GLU A 94 -12.94 0.90 -10.35
CA GLU A 94 -13.35 -0.09 -11.35
C GLU A 94 -12.55 0.08 -12.65
N GLU A 95 -12.44 1.31 -13.14
CA GLU A 95 -11.64 1.64 -14.33
C GLU A 95 -10.15 1.37 -14.11
N ALA A 96 -9.61 1.82 -12.98
CA ALA A 96 -8.21 1.62 -12.64
C ALA A 96 -7.85 0.13 -12.57
N LEU A 97 -8.72 -0.69 -11.96
CA LEU A 97 -8.53 -2.12 -11.85
C LEU A 97 -8.58 -2.81 -13.22
N GLU A 98 -9.61 -2.53 -14.03
CA GLU A 98 -9.76 -3.11 -15.37
C GLU A 98 -8.53 -2.81 -16.24
N ASN A 99 -8.13 -1.54 -16.29
CA ASN A 99 -6.99 -1.12 -17.08
C ASN A 99 -5.68 -1.72 -16.55
N TYR A 100 -5.49 -1.76 -15.24
CA TYR A 100 -4.29 -2.35 -14.64
C TYR A 100 -4.19 -3.85 -14.94
N LEU A 101 -5.28 -4.59 -14.81
CA LEU A 101 -5.30 -6.03 -15.10
C LEU A 101 -5.09 -6.34 -16.59
N SER A 102 -5.49 -5.44 -17.48
CA SER A 102 -5.30 -5.62 -18.92
C SER A 102 -3.89 -5.25 -19.40
N GLN A 103 -3.19 -4.35 -18.69
CA GLN A 103 -1.93 -3.76 -19.18
C GLN A 103 -0.70 -4.19 -18.38
N CYS A 104 -0.85 -4.46 -17.08
CA CYS A 104 0.27 -4.63 -16.17
C CYS A 104 0.42 -6.07 -15.67
N ALA A 105 -0.61 -6.62 -15.03
CA ALA A 105 -0.55 -7.95 -14.46
C ALA A 105 -1.94 -8.54 -14.28
N ASP A 106 -2.14 -9.80 -14.66
CA ASP A 106 -3.39 -10.50 -14.41
C ASP A 106 -3.60 -10.83 -12.92
N THR A 107 -4.83 -11.15 -12.57
CA THR A 107 -5.23 -11.46 -11.20
C THR A 107 -4.44 -12.64 -10.61
N LYS A 108 -4.14 -13.66 -11.42
CA LYS A 108 -3.39 -14.83 -10.98
C LYS A 108 -1.98 -14.44 -10.54
N LYS A 109 -1.33 -13.58 -11.32
CA LYS A 109 0.02 -13.08 -10.97
C LYS A 109 0.00 -12.26 -9.69
N LEU A 110 -1.03 -11.43 -9.48
CA LEU A 110 -1.19 -10.65 -8.26
C LEU A 110 -1.41 -11.55 -7.04
N ASP A 111 -2.22 -12.61 -7.17
CA ASP A 111 -2.42 -13.59 -6.11
C ASP A 111 -1.13 -14.34 -5.77
N GLU A 112 -0.37 -14.80 -6.76
CA GLU A 112 0.93 -15.45 -6.54
C GLU A 112 1.91 -14.54 -5.77
N LEU A 113 1.95 -13.25 -6.09
CA LEU A 113 2.79 -12.28 -5.39
C LEU A 113 2.30 -12.04 -3.96
N PHE A 114 0.99 -11.98 -3.76
CA PHE A 114 0.40 -11.81 -2.44
C PHE A 114 0.64 -13.05 -1.55
N ASP A 115 0.47 -14.24 -2.09
CA ASP A 115 0.75 -15.51 -1.38
C ASP A 115 2.23 -15.58 -0.98
N GLY A 116 3.14 -15.17 -1.87
CA GLY A 116 4.56 -15.06 -1.57
C GLY A 116 4.84 -14.09 -0.42
N ALA A 117 4.27 -12.89 -0.48
CA ALA A 117 4.40 -11.90 0.60
C ALA A 117 3.84 -12.41 1.93
N THR A 118 2.70 -13.10 1.90
CA THR A 118 2.09 -13.72 3.09
C THR A 118 3.01 -14.79 3.69
N ALA A 119 3.61 -15.63 2.84
CA ALA A 119 4.54 -16.66 3.30
C ALA A 119 5.81 -16.07 3.95
N GLU A 120 6.31 -14.94 3.45
CA GLU A 120 7.46 -14.24 4.03
C GLU A 120 7.11 -13.52 5.35
N ILE A 121 5.92 -12.92 5.43
CA ILE A 121 5.49 -12.15 6.60
C ILE A 121 5.06 -13.06 7.76
N THR A 122 4.42 -14.19 7.50
CA THR A 122 3.89 -15.09 8.53
C THR A 122 4.89 -15.42 9.65
N PRO A 123 6.14 -15.87 9.36
CA PRO A 123 7.09 -16.15 10.42
C PRO A 123 7.55 -14.91 11.20
N LEU A 124 7.46 -13.71 10.60
CA LEU A 124 7.73 -12.46 11.32
C LEU A 124 6.58 -12.14 12.29
N LEU A 125 5.33 -12.29 11.87
CA LEU A 125 4.16 -12.07 12.72
C LEU A 125 4.18 -13.02 13.94
N GLU A 126 4.51 -14.29 13.72
CA GLU A 126 4.66 -15.27 14.81
C GLU A 126 5.74 -14.85 15.81
N LYS A 127 6.89 -14.43 15.34
CA LYS A 127 8.00 -13.94 16.20
C LYS A 127 7.58 -12.67 16.95
N LEU A 128 6.98 -11.70 16.30
CA LEU A 128 6.53 -10.46 16.91
C LEU A 128 5.43 -10.71 17.95
N GLY A 129 4.51 -11.62 17.65
CA GLY A 129 3.46 -12.03 18.60
C GLY A 129 3.99 -12.76 19.84
N ALA A 130 5.18 -13.35 19.76
CA ALA A 130 5.83 -14.05 20.86
C ALA A 130 6.77 -13.17 21.71
N LEU A 131 6.99 -11.89 21.32
CA LEU A 131 7.90 -10.99 22.04
C LEU A 131 7.39 -10.54 23.42
N PRO A 132 6.08 -10.24 23.61
CA PRO A 132 5.61 -9.77 24.91
C PRO A 132 5.86 -10.81 26.01
N ASP A 133 6.25 -10.32 27.18
CA ASP A 133 6.42 -11.19 28.36
C ASP A 133 5.08 -11.88 28.70
N ALA A 134 5.13 -13.21 28.84
CA ALA A 134 3.97 -14.01 29.21
C ALA A 134 3.36 -13.64 30.59
N ALA A 135 4.10 -12.91 31.42
CA ALA A 135 3.60 -12.38 32.69
C ALA A 135 2.82 -11.05 32.55
N LEU A 136 2.81 -10.45 31.36
CA LEU A 136 2.06 -9.21 31.14
C LEU A 136 0.55 -9.45 31.14
N PRO A 137 -0.23 -8.49 31.68
CA PRO A 137 -1.67 -8.48 31.46
C PRO A 137 -2.00 -8.45 29.96
N PRO A 138 -3.08 -9.14 29.51
CA PRO A 138 -3.43 -9.24 28.08
C PRO A 138 -3.50 -7.91 27.34
N GLU A 139 -4.01 -6.86 27.99
CA GLU A 139 -4.10 -5.51 27.41
C GLU A 139 -2.72 -4.91 27.10
N LYS A 140 -1.73 -5.13 27.99
CA LYS A 140 -0.37 -4.65 27.78
C LYS A 140 0.35 -5.47 26.71
N ALA A 141 0.18 -6.78 26.73
CA ALA A 141 0.74 -7.65 25.69
C ALA A 141 0.18 -7.27 24.30
N ASN A 142 -1.12 -7.03 24.19
CA ASN A 142 -1.73 -6.57 22.94
C ASN A 142 -1.18 -5.20 22.49
N ALA A 143 -0.99 -4.26 23.42
CA ALA A 143 -0.42 -2.96 23.08
C ALA A 143 1.03 -3.07 22.55
N GLU A 144 1.84 -3.98 23.10
CA GLU A 144 3.17 -4.27 22.59
C GLU A 144 3.12 -4.92 21.21
N ILE A 145 2.26 -5.87 20.97
CA ILE A 145 2.07 -6.50 19.65
C ILE A 145 1.67 -5.46 18.61
N GLN A 146 0.70 -4.58 18.94
CA GLN A 146 0.29 -3.50 18.05
C GLN A 146 1.43 -2.53 17.75
N PHE A 147 2.28 -2.23 18.73
CA PHE A 147 3.47 -1.41 18.52
C PHE A 147 4.44 -2.07 17.52
N TYR A 148 4.72 -3.36 17.68
CA TYR A 148 5.60 -4.09 16.76
C TYR A 148 5.02 -4.18 15.34
N TYR A 149 3.72 -4.41 15.21
CA TYR A 149 3.06 -4.43 13.90
C TYR A 149 3.07 -3.04 13.25
N GLY A 150 2.88 -1.98 14.03
CA GLY A 150 3.04 -0.61 13.55
C GLY A 150 4.46 -0.29 13.08
N LEU A 151 5.48 -0.84 13.75
CA LEU A 151 6.87 -0.71 13.31
C LEU A 151 7.11 -1.47 12.01
N LEU A 152 6.62 -2.70 11.88
CA LEU A 152 6.70 -3.49 10.66
C LEU A 152 6.01 -2.77 9.48
N ALA A 153 4.83 -2.21 9.71
CA ALA A 153 4.12 -1.43 8.70
C ALA A 153 4.94 -0.24 8.17
N ARG A 154 5.65 0.46 9.06
CA ARG A 154 6.55 1.56 8.65
C ARG A 154 7.78 1.09 7.89
N MET A 155 8.30 -0.09 8.20
CA MET A 155 9.41 -0.69 7.45
C MET A 155 8.96 -1.06 6.02
N VAL A 156 7.78 -1.66 5.88
CA VAL A 156 7.19 -1.98 4.57
C VAL A 156 6.94 -0.69 3.77
N LEU A 157 6.36 0.34 4.40
CA LEU A 157 6.17 1.65 3.77
C LEU A 157 7.50 2.25 3.29
N SER A 158 8.55 2.18 4.12
CA SER A 158 9.88 2.68 3.73
C SER A 158 10.41 1.96 2.49
N ALA A 159 10.27 0.63 2.43
CA ALA A 159 10.69 -0.15 1.28
C ALA A 159 9.91 0.21 0.00
N VAL A 160 8.59 0.44 0.09
CA VAL A 160 7.77 0.90 -1.04
C VAL A 160 8.22 2.28 -1.52
N MET A 161 8.44 3.22 -0.59
CA MET A 161 8.89 4.57 -0.94
C MET A 161 10.28 4.58 -1.57
N ASP A 162 11.19 3.74 -1.08
CA ASP A 162 12.54 3.62 -1.65
C ASP A 162 12.49 3.01 -3.05
N GLY A 163 11.67 1.96 -3.26
CA GLY A 163 11.45 1.36 -4.57
C GLY A 163 10.86 2.36 -5.59
N ASP A 164 9.83 3.10 -5.20
CA ASP A 164 9.20 4.14 -6.05
C ASP A 164 10.20 5.24 -6.45
N ARG A 165 11.05 5.68 -5.52
CA ARG A 165 12.09 6.68 -5.79
C ARG A 165 13.20 6.13 -6.69
N GLN A 166 13.61 4.87 -6.49
CA GLN A 166 14.62 4.23 -7.32
C GLN A 166 14.13 4.07 -8.76
N ASP A 167 12.91 3.56 -8.94
CA ASP A 167 12.29 3.40 -10.27
C ASP A 167 12.19 4.75 -11.00
N THR A 168 11.76 5.79 -10.29
CA THR A 168 11.69 7.15 -10.83
C THR A 168 13.08 7.67 -11.24
N ALA A 169 14.10 7.44 -10.41
CA ALA A 169 15.46 7.88 -10.70
C ALA A 169 16.06 7.14 -11.90
N GLU A 170 15.88 5.82 -11.97
CA GLU A 170 16.31 5.00 -13.11
C GLU A 170 15.67 5.46 -14.42
N PHE A 171 14.38 5.76 -14.39
CA PHE A 171 13.66 6.29 -15.55
C PHE A 171 14.19 7.66 -16.00
N MET A 172 14.50 8.55 -15.05
CA MET A 172 14.94 9.92 -15.36
C MET A 172 16.41 10.00 -15.81
N GLU A 173 17.27 9.09 -15.32
CA GLU A 173 18.72 9.10 -15.59
C GLU A 173 19.14 8.17 -16.71
N ASP A 174 18.23 7.34 -17.22
CA ASP A 174 18.49 6.28 -18.21
C ASP A 174 19.65 5.34 -17.80
N THR A 175 19.88 5.22 -16.49
CA THR A 175 20.96 4.42 -15.89
C THR A 175 20.38 3.51 -14.80
N PRO A 176 20.50 2.18 -14.93
CA PRO A 176 20.03 1.29 -13.87
C PRO A 176 20.83 1.53 -12.59
N TYR A 177 20.12 1.67 -11.46
CA TYR A 177 20.74 1.72 -10.15
C TYR A 177 21.57 0.46 -9.88
N PRO A 178 22.77 0.57 -9.33
CA PRO A 178 23.54 -0.60 -9.00
C PRO A 178 22.79 -1.46 -7.99
N ALA A 179 22.50 -2.71 -8.34
CA ALA A 179 21.83 -3.65 -7.44
C ALA A 179 22.52 -3.65 -6.08
N GLN A 180 21.78 -3.32 -5.03
CA GLN A 180 22.30 -3.39 -3.67
C GLN A 180 22.74 -4.84 -3.42
N LYS A 181 24.02 -5.04 -3.15
CA LYS A 181 24.51 -6.35 -2.74
C LYS A 181 23.88 -6.65 -1.39
N ALA A 182 23.07 -7.72 -1.35
CA ALA A 182 22.58 -8.26 -0.11
C ALA A 182 23.80 -8.53 0.79
N GLY A 183 23.87 -7.81 1.91
CA GLY A 183 24.89 -8.00 2.93
C GLY A 183 24.55 -9.14 3.88
#